data_f117cfd58ff508cd5d23140b6c8402ee
#
_entry.id   f117cfd58ff508cd5d23140b6c8402ee
#
_cell.length_a   1.000
_cell.length_b   1.000
_cell.length_c   1.000
_cell.angle_alpha   90.00
_cell.angle_beta   90.00
_cell.angle_gamma   90.00
#
_symmetry.space_group_name_H-M   'P 1'
#
loop_
_entity.id
_entity.type
_entity.pdbx_description
1 polymer ?
#
loop_
_entity_poly.entity_id
_entity_poly.type
_entity_poly.pdbx_seq_one_letter_code
_entity_poly.pdbx_strand_id
1 'polypeptide(L)'
;MTNQLNKNLLIVGCGYLGLRVLNLATQQGWTVFGTSRKIEKKSEIEAAGARFIHFDITRPETCRNLPVADSWLWCPAFDRSQGLSVHEVVNSGLIRTLEMAPAKPARLLFTSTTSVFHQSDGQWVDENSPAIPATDSGKAHLAAEQSLAVWAESSRSQSITLRLSGLYGPGRWIRKAAIEKREPIPCDPETWLNLLHINDAASACMTVLNDKSTSSTHHIYCLTDNRPITRGEYYRTSARFLNAPEPVFTKPDQHDFTGNKKVRNTQFKLIYNWEPAHPDITSGLKSLINTD
;
A
#
# COMPACT_ATOMS: atom_id res chain seq x y z
N MET A 1 25.81 -2.12 -21.99
CA MET A 1 25.90 -1.04 -20.96
C MET A 1 24.65 -1.15 -20.12
N THR A 2 24.75 -1.61 -18.88
CA THR A 2 23.62 -1.68 -17.96
C THR A 2 23.23 -0.24 -17.61
N ASN A 3 22.10 0.20 -18.08
CA ASN A 3 21.53 1.50 -17.74
C ASN A 3 21.19 1.48 -16.24
N GLN A 4 22.13 1.92 -15.40
CA GLN A 4 21.92 2.00 -13.96
C GLN A 4 20.91 3.13 -13.73
N LEU A 5 19.72 2.80 -13.20
CA LEU A 5 18.73 3.80 -12.83
C LEU A 5 19.35 4.82 -11.88
N ASN A 6 19.19 6.08 -12.16
CA ASN A 6 19.60 7.13 -11.24
C ASN A 6 18.76 7.03 -9.96
N LYS A 7 19.34 7.39 -8.83
CA LYS A 7 18.63 7.42 -7.55
C LYS A 7 17.72 8.66 -7.44
N ASN A 8 16.77 8.81 -8.40
CA ASN A 8 15.74 9.85 -8.36
C ASN A 8 14.35 9.20 -8.34
N LEU A 9 13.54 9.62 -7.40
CA LEU A 9 12.24 9.02 -7.08
C LEU A 9 11.15 10.07 -6.99
N LEU A 10 10.09 9.89 -7.76
CA LEU A 10 8.83 10.62 -7.58
C LEU A 10 7.87 9.77 -6.75
N ILE A 11 7.39 10.31 -5.63
CA ILE A 11 6.36 9.68 -4.81
C ILE A 11 5.04 10.40 -5.04
N VAL A 12 4.10 9.74 -5.70
CA VAL A 12 2.74 10.22 -5.86
C VAL A 12 1.90 9.73 -4.70
N GLY A 13 1.64 10.65 -3.76
CA GLY A 13 0.89 10.37 -2.54
C GLY A 13 1.76 10.23 -1.28
N CYS A 14 2.26 11.34 -0.76
CA CYS A 14 2.99 11.38 0.52
C CYS A 14 2.02 11.30 1.72
N GLY A 15 1.31 10.17 1.81
CA GLY A 15 0.47 9.78 2.94
C GLY A 15 1.17 8.82 3.89
N TYR A 16 0.39 7.92 4.51
CA TYR A 16 0.87 7.00 5.56
C TYR A 16 2.04 6.11 5.12
N LEU A 17 2.00 5.56 3.90
CA LEU A 17 3.11 4.78 3.33
C LEU A 17 4.14 5.69 2.64
N GLY A 18 3.68 6.61 1.79
CA GLY A 18 4.57 7.42 0.95
C GLY A 18 5.59 8.24 1.74
N LEU A 19 5.21 8.81 2.90
CA LEU A 19 6.15 9.52 3.77
C LEU A 19 7.23 8.62 4.37
N ARG A 20 6.91 7.35 4.68
CA ARG A 20 7.91 6.40 5.20
C ARG A 20 8.90 5.99 4.13
N VAL A 21 8.41 5.73 2.91
CA VAL A 21 9.30 5.45 1.77
C VAL A 21 10.17 6.68 1.46
N LEU A 22 9.59 7.88 1.51
CA LEU A 22 10.32 9.13 1.33
C LEU A 22 11.49 9.25 2.31
N ASN A 23 11.24 9.05 3.61
CA ASN A 23 12.28 9.09 4.64
C ASN A 23 13.38 8.05 4.40
N LEU A 24 13.01 6.81 4.07
CA LEU A 24 13.98 5.75 3.78
C LEU A 24 14.80 6.07 2.53
N ALA A 25 14.19 6.59 1.48
CA ALA A 25 14.88 6.94 0.24
C ALA A 25 15.85 8.10 0.44
N THR A 26 15.45 9.17 1.13
CA THR A 26 16.34 10.31 1.43
C THR A 26 17.52 9.91 2.30
N GLN A 27 17.31 9.06 3.32
CA GLN A 27 18.39 8.50 4.16
C GLN A 27 19.38 7.64 3.35
N GLN A 28 18.91 6.99 2.26
CA GLN A 28 19.77 6.23 1.35
C GLN A 28 20.42 7.08 0.24
N GLY A 29 20.29 8.40 0.31
CA GLY A 29 20.90 9.35 -0.63
C GLY A 29 20.18 9.47 -1.97
N TRP A 30 18.88 9.12 -2.04
CA TRP A 30 18.06 9.38 -3.23
C TRP A 30 17.69 10.86 -3.34
N THR A 31 17.60 11.36 -4.55
CA THR A 31 16.90 12.62 -4.83
C THR A 31 15.40 12.30 -4.88
N VAL A 32 14.63 12.79 -3.91
CA VAL A 32 13.22 12.46 -3.78
C VAL A 32 12.33 13.67 -4.04
N PHE A 33 11.29 13.47 -4.83
CA PHE A 33 10.21 14.42 -5.06
C PHE A 33 8.92 13.84 -4.44
N GLY A 34 8.37 14.54 -3.46
CA GLY A 34 7.16 14.13 -2.77
C GLY A 34 5.97 14.97 -3.20
N THR A 35 4.87 14.32 -3.61
CA THR A 35 3.67 15.05 -4.03
C THR A 35 2.58 15.07 -2.97
N SER A 36 1.87 16.18 -2.91
CA SER A 36 0.60 16.30 -2.23
C SER A 36 -0.29 17.36 -2.90
N ARG A 37 -1.60 17.15 -2.87
CA ARG A 37 -2.60 18.19 -3.22
C ARG A 37 -2.75 19.22 -2.09
N LYS A 38 -2.37 18.85 -0.85
CA LYS A 38 -2.45 19.72 0.33
C LYS A 38 -1.13 20.46 0.49
N ILE A 39 -1.16 21.79 0.37
CA ILE A 39 0.04 22.63 0.47
C ILE A 39 0.64 22.59 1.88
N GLU A 40 -0.18 22.29 2.89
CA GLU A 40 0.23 22.16 4.31
C GLU A 40 1.22 21.01 4.52
N LYS A 41 1.25 20.04 3.59
CA LYS A 41 2.21 18.93 3.60
C LYS A 41 3.62 19.33 3.15
N LYS A 42 3.80 20.55 2.63
CA LYS A 42 5.09 21.03 2.12
C LYS A 42 6.17 20.96 3.18
N SER A 43 5.93 21.53 4.35
CA SER A 43 6.92 21.56 5.45
C SER A 43 7.32 20.17 5.92
N GLU A 44 6.39 19.23 6.01
CA GLU A 44 6.64 17.84 6.41
C GLU A 44 7.50 17.10 5.36
N ILE A 45 7.21 17.29 4.08
CA ILE A 45 7.95 16.67 2.97
C ILE A 45 9.36 17.23 2.87
N GLU A 46 9.50 18.55 2.98
CA GLU A 46 10.81 19.23 2.90
C GLU A 46 11.68 18.97 4.14
N ALA A 47 11.09 18.89 5.33
CA ALA A 47 11.80 18.51 6.56
C ALA A 47 12.35 17.07 6.49
N ALA A 48 11.72 16.20 5.73
CA ALA A 48 12.19 14.84 5.46
C ALA A 48 13.27 14.77 4.36
N GLY A 49 13.75 15.93 3.84
CA GLY A 49 14.83 16.02 2.85
C GLY A 49 14.42 15.86 1.40
N ALA A 50 13.10 15.84 1.10
CA ALA A 50 12.59 15.74 -0.26
C ALA A 50 12.15 17.11 -0.81
N ARG A 51 11.99 17.20 -2.14
CA ARG A 51 11.41 18.38 -2.79
C ARG A 51 9.90 18.22 -2.89
N PHE A 52 9.14 19.19 -2.38
CA PHE A 52 7.70 19.21 -2.47
C PHE A 52 7.22 19.57 -3.89
N ILE A 53 6.27 18.81 -4.40
CA ILE A 53 5.57 19.10 -5.66
C ILE A 53 4.06 19.18 -5.36
N HIS A 54 3.45 20.32 -5.65
CA HIS A 54 1.99 20.42 -5.61
C HIS A 54 1.40 19.68 -6.80
N PHE A 55 0.70 18.59 -6.52
CA PHE A 55 0.09 17.73 -7.53
C PHE A 55 -1.25 17.20 -7.05
N ASP A 56 -2.25 17.33 -7.90
CA ASP A 56 -3.60 16.82 -7.68
C ASP A 56 -3.99 15.92 -8.86
N ILE A 57 -4.19 14.64 -8.58
CA ILE A 57 -4.57 13.60 -9.56
C ILE A 57 -5.84 13.98 -10.31
N THR A 58 -6.73 14.79 -9.70
CA THR A 58 -8.01 15.22 -10.29
C THR A 58 -7.87 16.44 -11.21
N ARG A 59 -6.71 17.09 -11.17
CA ARG A 59 -6.41 18.30 -11.95
C ARG A 59 -5.32 18.04 -12.98
N PRO A 60 -5.67 17.66 -14.22
CA PRO A 60 -4.72 17.29 -15.27
C PRO A 60 -3.63 18.33 -15.52
N GLU A 61 -3.95 19.61 -15.37
CA GLU A 61 -3.00 20.71 -15.55
C GLU A 61 -1.82 20.66 -14.59
N THR A 62 -1.96 19.98 -13.44
CA THR A 62 -0.87 19.82 -12.48
C THR A 62 0.17 18.79 -12.90
N CYS A 63 -0.14 17.92 -13.87
CA CYS A 63 0.80 16.92 -14.38
C CYS A 63 2.07 17.53 -14.96
N ARG A 64 1.97 18.74 -15.56
CA ARG A 64 3.14 19.46 -16.10
C ARG A 64 4.17 19.87 -15.06
N ASN A 65 3.80 19.88 -13.77
CA ASN A 65 4.69 20.24 -12.68
C ASN A 65 5.52 19.04 -12.17
N LEU A 66 5.21 17.84 -12.67
CA LEU A 66 5.92 16.63 -12.23
C LEU A 66 7.35 16.66 -12.76
N PRO A 67 8.34 16.34 -11.92
CA PRO A 67 9.74 16.29 -12.33
C PRO A 67 10.02 15.06 -13.19
N VAL A 68 11.11 15.11 -13.96
CA VAL A 68 11.66 13.92 -14.58
C VAL A 68 12.30 13.06 -13.48
N ALA A 69 11.80 11.84 -13.30
CA ALA A 69 12.33 10.88 -12.36
C ALA A 69 12.29 9.47 -12.96
N ASP A 70 13.38 8.71 -12.79
CA ASP A 70 13.52 7.37 -13.38
C ASP A 70 12.63 6.35 -12.66
N SER A 71 12.38 6.56 -11.37
CA SER A 71 11.53 5.69 -10.56
C SER A 71 10.34 6.46 -10.00
N TRP A 72 9.15 5.87 -10.08
CA TRP A 72 7.96 6.41 -9.46
C TRP A 72 7.39 5.40 -8.46
N LEU A 73 6.92 5.91 -7.33
CA LEU A 73 6.03 5.19 -6.41
C LEU A 73 4.64 5.82 -6.49
N TRP A 74 3.65 5.02 -6.91
CA TRP A 74 2.26 5.42 -6.93
C TRP A 74 1.52 4.83 -5.73
N CYS A 75 1.23 5.67 -4.74
CA CYS A 75 0.57 5.26 -3.48
C CYS A 75 -0.41 6.31 -2.93
N PRO A 76 -1.27 6.93 -3.77
CA PRO A 76 -2.22 7.92 -3.28
C PRO A 76 -3.27 7.29 -2.38
N ALA A 77 -3.59 7.95 -1.27
CA ALA A 77 -4.74 7.57 -0.45
C ALA A 77 -6.04 8.03 -1.10
N PHE A 78 -7.04 7.16 -1.13
CA PHE A 78 -8.40 7.53 -1.53
C PHE A 78 -9.11 8.25 -0.38
N ASP A 79 -9.65 9.42 -0.68
CA ASP A 79 -10.41 10.24 0.27
C ASP A 79 -11.87 10.35 -0.19
N ARG A 80 -12.75 9.64 0.51
CA ARG A 80 -14.19 9.60 0.19
C ARG A 80 -14.89 10.95 0.29
N SER A 81 -14.33 11.91 1.05
CA SER A 81 -14.94 13.23 1.25
C SER A 81 -14.98 14.10 -0.01
N GLN A 82 -14.31 13.67 -1.09
CA GLN A 82 -14.15 14.49 -2.31
C GLN A 82 -15.21 14.25 -3.36
N GLY A 83 -16.16 13.35 -3.15
CA GLY A 83 -17.21 13.04 -4.14
C GLY A 83 -16.72 12.31 -5.40
N LEU A 84 -15.43 11.93 -5.46
CA LEU A 84 -14.87 11.16 -6.56
C LEU A 84 -15.04 9.66 -6.30
N SER A 85 -15.13 8.88 -7.37
CA SER A 85 -15.07 7.43 -7.26
C SER A 85 -13.63 6.97 -7.01
N VAL A 86 -13.48 5.83 -6.33
CA VAL A 86 -12.16 5.21 -6.15
C VAL A 86 -11.52 4.87 -7.50
N HIS A 87 -12.29 4.53 -8.51
CA HIS A 87 -11.83 4.25 -9.86
C HIS A 87 -11.19 5.48 -10.53
N GLU A 88 -11.77 6.67 -10.36
CA GLU A 88 -11.21 7.92 -10.89
C GLU A 88 -9.85 8.25 -10.29
N VAL A 89 -9.67 8.00 -8.98
CA VAL A 89 -8.39 8.29 -8.31
C VAL A 89 -7.35 7.21 -8.62
N VAL A 90 -7.73 5.93 -8.51
CA VAL A 90 -6.76 4.82 -8.55
C VAL A 90 -6.41 4.43 -9.98
N ASN A 91 -7.37 4.33 -10.89
CA ASN A 91 -7.13 3.91 -12.27
C ASN A 91 -7.03 5.10 -13.24
N SER A 92 -8.12 5.85 -13.44
CA SER A 92 -8.15 6.92 -14.45
C SER A 92 -7.10 8.00 -14.17
N GLY A 93 -6.93 8.38 -12.91
CA GLY A 93 -5.92 9.35 -12.49
C GLY A 93 -4.49 8.88 -12.73
N LEU A 94 -4.21 7.59 -12.50
CA LEU A 94 -2.91 6.98 -12.77
C LEU A 94 -2.58 7.05 -14.27
N ILE A 95 -3.45 6.52 -15.11
CA ILE A 95 -3.20 6.43 -16.56
C ILE A 95 -3.08 7.83 -17.17
N ARG A 96 -4.00 8.74 -16.84
CA ARG A 96 -3.92 10.13 -17.27
C ARG A 96 -2.60 10.80 -16.85
N THR A 97 -2.13 10.55 -15.63
CA THR A 97 -0.85 11.11 -15.17
C THR A 97 0.32 10.56 -15.98
N LEU A 98 0.34 9.25 -16.27
CA LEU A 98 1.37 8.62 -17.10
C LEU A 98 1.37 9.13 -18.54
N GLU A 99 0.20 9.52 -19.09
CA GLU A 99 0.06 10.09 -20.43
C GLU A 99 0.53 11.54 -20.49
N MET A 100 0.20 12.34 -19.47
CA MET A 100 0.39 13.80 -19.46
C MET A 100 1.70 14.26 -18.78
N ALA A 101 2.38 13.39 -18.06
CA ALA A 101 3.65 13.74 -17.42
C ALA A 101 4.74 14.10 -18.45
N PRO A 102 5.64 15.05 -18.14
CA PRO A 102 6.73 15.46 -19.02
C PRO A 102 7.66 14.33 -19.46
N ALA A 103 7.79 13.30 -18.63
CA ALA A 103 8.55 12.10 -18.95
C ALA A 103 7.92 10.87 -18.28
N LYS A 104 8.03 9.72 -18.93
CA LYS A 104 7.62 8.44 -18.37
C LYS A 104 8.74 7.88 -17.52
N PRO A 105 8.43 7.27 -16.33
CA PRO A 105 9.46 6.62 -15.52
C PRO A 105 9.96 5.34 -16.22
N ALA A 106 11.24 5.02 -16.02
CA ALA A 106 11.77 3.72 -16.41
C ALA A 106 11.21 2.59 -15.51
N ARG A 107 10.87 2.92 -14.25
CA ARG A 107 10.27 2.00 -13.28
C ARG A 107 9.08 2.67 -12.57
N LEU A 108 7.94 1.98 -12.56
CA LEU A 108 6.76 2.36 -11.78
C LEU A 108 6.45 1.28 -10.75
N LEU A 109 6.46 1.65 -9.47
CA LEU A 109 5.98 0.85 -8.36
C LEU A 109 4.57 1.30 -7.97
N PHE A 110 3.59 0.42 -8.13
CA PHE A 110 2.19 0.66 -7.80
C PHE A 110 1.78 -0.09 -6.54
N THR A 111 1.19 0.60 -5.58
CA THR A 111 0.60 -0.04 -4.40
C THR A 111 -0.87 -0.35 -4.65
N SER A 112 -1.15 -1.62 -4.83
CA SER A 112 -2.48 -2.21 -4.95
C SER A 112 -2.94 -2.78 -3.61
N THR A 113 -3.98 -3.59 -3.61
CA THR A 113 -4.61 -4.14 -2.41
C THR A 113 -4.95 -5.62 -2.57
N THR A 114 -4.90 -6.38 -1.48
CA THR A 114 -5.43 -7.75 -1.45
C THR A 114 -6.97 -7.82 -1.52
N SER A 115 -7.66 -6.67 -1.58
CA SER A 115 -9.11 -6.61 -1.83
C SER A 115 -9.49 -6.96 -3.28
N VAL A 116 -8.52 -7.16 -4.17
CA VAL A 116 -8.73 -7.76 -5.50
C VAL A 116 -9.20 -9.22 -5.40
N PHE A 117 -8.95 -9.87 -4.28
CA PHE A 117 -9.38 -11.22 -3.96
C PHE A 117 -10.66 -11.20 -3.12
N HIS A 118 -11.66 -12.02 -3.47
CA HIS A 118 -12.92 -12.12 -2.73
C HIS A 118 -13.27 -13.58 -2.37
N GLN A 119 -12.28 -14.38 -2.14
CA GLN A 119 -12.48 -15.73 -1.62
C GLN A 119 -13.08 -15.65 -0.21
N SER A 120 -14.00 -16.57 0.12
CA SER A 120 -14.87 -16.47 1.29
C SER A 120 -14.84 -17.65 2.25
N ASP A 121 -14.03 -18.68 1.97
CA ASP A 121 -14.01 -19.97 2.69
C ASP A 121 -12.70 -20.23 3.45
N GLY A 122 -11.89 -19.18 3.68
CA GLY A 122 -10.63 -19.28 4.43
C GLY A 122 -9.46 -19.88 3.63
N GLN A 123 -9.62 -20.02 2.31
CA GLN A 123 -8.56 -20.58 1.47
C GLN A 123 -7.35 -19.66 1.34
N TRP A 124 -6.21 -20.26 0.96
CA TRP A 124 -5.02 -19.52 0.63
C TRP A 124 -5.10 -18.92 -0.75
N VAL A 125 -4.62 -17.68 -0.88
CA VAL A 125 -4.49 -16.95 -2.15
C VAL A 125 -3.08 -16.38 -2.31
N ASP A 126 -2.64 -16.26 -3.54
CA ASP A 126 -1.38 -15.67 -3.97
C ASP A 126 -1.56 -14.95 -5.32
N GLU A 127 -0.46 -14.57 -5.95
CA GLU A 127 -0.43 -13.84 -7.22
C GLU A 127 -1.13 -14.59 -8.37
N ASN A 128 -1.13 -15.93 -8.32
CA ASN A 128 -1.71 -16.81 -9.34
C ASN A 128 -3.20 -17.09 -9.09
N SER A 129 -3.72 -16.70 -7.94
CA SER A 129 -5.11 -16.91 -7.58
C SER A 129 -6.03 -15.98 -8.38
N PRO A 130 -7.25 -16.43 -8.77
CA PRO A 130 -8.19 -15.57 -9.48
C PRO A 130 -8.50 -14.29 -8.72
N ALA A 131 -8.26 -13.13 -9.35
CA ALA A 131 -8.63 -11.82 -8.83
C ALA A 131 -10.07 -11.51 -9.26
N ILE A 132 -11.03 -11.68 -8.34
CA ILE A 132 -12.47 -11.47 -8.56
C ILE A 132 -12.97 -10.53 -7.45
N PRO A 133 -12.73 -9.21 -7.55
CA PRO A 133 -13.07 -8.28 -6.49
C PRO A 133 -14.57 -8.04 -6.36
N ALA A 134 -15.08 -8.01 -5.12
CA ALA A 134 -16.46 -7.63 -4.84
C ALA A 134 -16.62 -6.14 -4.50
N THR A 135 -15.58 -5.51 -3.94
CA THR A 135 -15.62 -4.11 -3.52
C THR A 135 -15.20 -3.16 -4.65
N ASP A 136 -15.73 -1.94 -4.64
CA ASP A 136 -15.34 -0.91 -5.63
C ASP A 136 -13.84 -0.60 -5.56
N SER A 137 -13.26 -0.62 -4.37
CA SER A 137 -11.81 -0.47 -4.20
C SER A 137 -11.04 -1.60 -4.88
N GLY A 138 -11.44 -2.85 -4.66
CA GLY A 138 -10.82 -4.00 -5.32
C GLY A 138 -10.94 -3.93 -6.85
N LYS A 139 -12.12 -3.58 -7.36
CA LYS A 139 -12.37 -3.42 -8.80
C LYS A 139 -11.49 -2.32 -9.42
N ALA A 140 -11.38 -1.17 -8.75
CA ALA A 140 -10.56 -0.06 -9.21
C ALA A 140 -9.06 -0.41 -9.26
N HIS A 141 -8.56 -1.11 -8.22
CA HIS A 141 -7.17 -1.54 -8.20
C HIS A 141 -6.87 -2.61 -9.24
N LEU A 142 -7.77 -3.59 -9.44
CA LEU A 142 -7.60 -4.59 -10.50
C LEU A 142 -7.59 -3.94 -11.90
N ALA A 143 -8.47 -2.97 -12.15
CA ALA A 143 -8.46 -2.21 -13.39
C ALA A 143 -7.14 -1.46 -13.59
N ALA A 144 -6.59 -0.84 -12.53
CA ALA A 144 -5.29 -0.17 -12.59
C ALA A 144 -4.14 -1.16 -12.86
N GLU A 145 -4.14 -2.35 -12.25
CA GLU A 145 -3.17 -3.40 -12.53
C GLU A 145 -3.18 -3.81 -14.02
N GLN A 146 -4.37 -4.03 -14.58
CA GLN A 146 -4.55 -4.36 -15.99
C GLN A 146 -4.08 -3.23 -16.92
N SER A 147 -4.42 -1.99 -16.60
CA SER A 147 -3.97 -0.81 -17.36
C SER A 147 -2.45 -0.67 -17.32
N LEU A 148 -1.83 -0.95 -16.17
CA LEU A 148 -0.38 -0.90 -16.02
C LEU A 148 0.35 -2.01 -16.78
N ALA A 149 -0.23 -3.19 -16.92
CA ALA A 149 0.34 -4.25 -17.75
C ALA A 149 0.44 -3.79 -19.22
N VAL A 150 -0.63 -3.22 -19.76
CA VAL A 150 -0.67 -2.66 -21.11
C VAL A 150 0.30 -1.48 -21.26
N TRP A 151 0.32 -0.58 -20.27
CA TRP A 151 1.23 0.57 -20.28
C TRP A 151 2.71 0.15 -20.26
N ALA A 152 3.09 -0.82 -19.42
CA ALA A 152 4.47 -1.30 -19.30
C ALA A 152 4.98 -1.87 -20.63
N GLU A 153 4.15 -2.65 -21.31
CA GLU A 153 4.46 -3.23 -22.62
C GLU A 153 4.66 -2.15 -23.69
N SER A 154 3.72 -1.19 -23.77
CA SER A 154 3.75 -0.12 -24.78
C SER A 154 4.86 0.92 -24.54
N SER A 155 5.18 1.23 -23.29
CA SER A 155 6.20 2.23 -22.90
C SER A 155 7.60 1.67 -22.80
N ARG A 156 7.79 0.34 -22.81
CA ARG A 156 9.03 -0.35 -22.51
C ARG A 156 9.58 -0.01 -21.12
N SER A 157 8.68 0.29 -20.19
CA SER A 157 8.99 0.58 -18.79
C SER A 157 8.73 -0.64 -17.92
N GLN A 158 9.40 -0.73 -16.79
CA GLN A 158 9.08 -1.74 -15.78
C GLN A 158 7.92 -1.29 -14.91
N SER A 159 6.93 -2.15 -14.69
CA SER A 159 5.85 -1.93 -13.74
C SER A 159 5.83 -3.03 -12.70
N ILE A 160 5.85 -2.67 -11.43
CA ILE A 160 5.72 -3.61 -10.31
C ILE A 160 4.51 -3.21 -9.48
N THR A 161 3.63 -4.17 -9.25
CA THR A 161 2.45 -4.01 -8.41
C THR A 161 2.62 -4.77 -7.10
N LEU A 162 2.43 -4.09 -5.97
CA LEU A 162 2.38 -4.70 -4.65
C LEU A 162 0.94 -4.73 -4.16
N ARG A 163 0.32 -5.90 -4.08
CA ARG A 163 -0.99 -6.12 -3.46
C ARG A 163 -0.83 -6.17 -1.95
N LEU A 164 -0.98 -5.03 -1.30
CA LEU A 164 -0.80 -4.87 0.14
C LEU A 164 -2.01 -5.39 0.91
N SER A 165 -1.76 -6.11 1.99
CA SER A 165 -2.78 -6.46 2.99
C SER A 165 -3.09 -5.27 3.92
N GLY A 166 -3.89 -5.46 4.96
CA GLY A 166 -4.29 -4.40 5.86
C GLY A 166 -3.10 -3.73 6.55
N LEU A 167 -2.84 -2.45 6.23
CA LEU A 167 -1.72 -1.71 6.81
C LEU A 167 -2.04 -1.24 8.22
N TYR A 168 -1.14 -1.51 9.16
CA TYR A 168 -1.17 -1.04 10.54
C TYR A 168 0.21 -0.56 10.99
N GLY A 169 0.28 0.11 12.15
CA GLY A 169 1.54 0.59 12.71
C GLY A 169 1.35 1.91 13.49
N PRO A 170 2.40 2.69 13.74
CA PRO A 170 2.32 3.96 14.47
C PRO A 170 1.27 4.90 13.86
N GLY A 171 0.33 5.38 14.68
CA GLY A 171 -0.79 6.21 14.26
C GLY A 171 -1.95 5.46 13.56
N ARG A 172 -1.85 4.15 13.38
CA ARG A 172 -2.91 3.33 12.77
C ARG A 172 -3.00 1.96 13.44
N TRP A 173 -3.69 1.89 14.55
CA TRP A 173 -4.06 0.65 15.22
C TRP A 173 -5.55 0.38 14.94
N ILE A 174 -5.85 -0.71 14.26
CA ILE A 174 -7.21 -0.97 13.77
C ILE A 174 -8.18 -1.09 14.95
N ARG A 175 -9.20 -0.24 14.96
CA ARG A 175 -10.25 -0.15 16.00
C ARG A 175 -9.74 0.02 17.45
N LYS A 176 -8.54 0.61 17.65
CA LYS A 176 -7.99 0.89 18.99
C LYS A 176 -9.02 1.57 19.90
N ALA A 177 -9.63 2.66 19.43
CA ALA A 177 -10.59 3.42 20.20
C ALA A 177 -11.84 2.61 20.61
N ALA A 178 -12.34 1.73 19.74
CA ALA A 178 -13.48 0.86 20.06
C ALA A 178 -13.12 -0.15 21.17
N ILE A 179 -11.91 -0.73 21.10
CA ILE A 179 -11.40 -1.67 22.11
C ILE A 179 -11.26 -0.95 23.46
N GLU A 180 -10.62 0.23 23.50
CA GLU A 180 -10.44 1.03 24.72
C GLU A 180 -11.77 1.46 25.36
N LYS A 181 -12.75 1.81 24.52
CA LYS A 181 -14.10 2.19 24.96
C LYS A 181 -15.02 1.01 25.26
N ARG A 182 -14.55 -0.23 25.06
CA ARG A 182 -15.33 -1.47 25.24
C ARG A 182 -16.57 -1.54 24.35
N GLU A 183 -16.49 -0.93 23.17
CA GLU A 183 -17.58 -0.98 22.19
C GLU A 183 -17.63 -2.39 21.57
N PRO A 184 -18.83 -2.96 21.35
CA PRO A 184 -18.98 -4.22 20.64
C PRO A 184 -18.37 -4.15 19.24
N ILE A 185 -17.72 -5.22 18.81
CA ILE A 185 -17.04 -5.29 17.52
C ILE A 185 -17.89 -6.10 16.55
N PRO A 186 -18.50 -5.45 15.53
CA PRO A 186 -19.33 -6.14 14.55
C PRO A 186 -18.44 -6.90 13.56
N CYS A 187 -18.15 -8.15 13.85
CA CYS A 187 -17.44 -9.06 12.94
C CYS A 187 -17.68 -10.53 13.30
N ASP A 188 -17.50 -11.41 12.33
CA ASP A 188 -17.34 -12.83 12.60
C ASP A 188 -15.89 -13.08 13.08
N PRO A 189 -15.69 -13.51 14.36
CA PRO A 189 -14.37 -13.71 14.93
C PRO A 189 -13.55 -14.81 14.26
N GLU A 190 -14.18 -15.74 13.56
CA GLU A 190 -13.50 -16.88 12.91
C GLU A 190 -12.98 -16.54 11.50
N THR A 191 -13.34 -15.38 10.94
CA THR A 191 -12.87 -14.96 9.63
C THR A 191 -11.42 -14.46 9.66
N TRP A 192 -10.69 -14.75 8.59
CA TRP A 192 -9.27 -14.41 8.46
C TRP A 192 -9.03 -12.93 8.18
N LEU A 193 -7.99 -12.42 8.79
CA LEU A 193 -7.44 -11.08 8.60
C LEU A 193 -5.97 -11.20 8.19
N ASN A 194 -5.59 -10.47 7.13
CA ASN A 194 -4.21 -10.39 6.68
C ASN A 194 -3.71 -8.98 6.93
N LEU A 195 -2.56 -8.85 7.56
CA LEU A 195 -2.00 -7.58 8.01
C LEU A 195 -0.56 -7.42 7.54
N LEU A 196 -0.12 -6.19 7.45
CA LEU A 196 1.26 -5.84 7.14
C LEU A 196 1.64 -4.59 7.93
N HIS A 197 2.71 -4.66 8.68
CA HIS A 197 3.21 -3.49 9.39
C HIS A 197 3.70 -2.43 8.39
N ILE A 198 3.40 -1.17 8.64
CA ILE A 198 3.68 -0.08 7.69
C ILE A 198 5.18 0.08 7.37
N ASN A 199 6.06 -0.19 8.34
CA ASN A 199 7.50 -0.14 8.12
C ASN A 199 7.97 -1.27 7.21
N ASP A 200 7.33 -2.45 7.30
CA ASP A 200 7.62 -3.57 6.42
C ASP A 200 7.11 -3.31 5.00
N ALA A 201 5.95 -2.66 4.85
CA ALA A 201 5.48 -2.19 3.55
C ALA A 201 6.45 -1.19 2.93
N ALA A 202 6.96 -0.23 3.71
CA ALA A 202 7.94 0.75 3.23
C ALA A 202 9.28 0.10 2.88
N SER A 203 9.77 -0.84 3.69
CA SER A 203 10.95 -1.64 3.42
C SER A 203 10.82 -2.42 2.11
N ALA A 204 9.69 -3.08 1.88
CA ALA A 204 9.42 -3.80 0.65
C ALA A 204 9.41 -2.87 -0.59
N CYS A 205 8.81 -1.68 -0.47
CA CYS A 205 8.88 -0.67 -1.54
C CYS A 205 10.33 -0.30 -1.85
N MET A 206 11.16 -0.06 -0.84
CA MET A 206 12.58 0.28 -1.02
C MET A 206 13.38 -0.88 -1.62
N THR A 207 13.06 -2.12 -1.24
CA THR A 207 13.68 -3.31 -1.83
C THR A 207 13.44 -3.37 -3.34
N VAL A 208 12.21 -3.16 -3.78
CA VAL A 208 11.86 -3.09 -5.22
C VAL A 208 12.55 -1.90 -5.89
N LEU A 209 12.56 -0.72 -5.29
CA LEU A 209 13.18 0.48 -5.86
C LEU A 209 14.71 0.35 -6.00
N ASN A 210 15.36 -0.37 -5.09
CA ASN A 210 16.81 -0.65 -5.14
C ASN A 210 17.19 -1.80 -6.07
N ASP A 211 16.22 -2.58 -6.57
CA ASP A 211 16.50 -3.66 -7.50
C ASP A 211 17.11 -3.12 -8.80
N LYS A 212 18.17 -3.74 -9.26
CA LYS A 212 18.91 -3.33 -10.48
C LYS A 212 18.39 -4.01 -11.75
N SER A 213 17.42 -4.90 -11.64
CA SER A 213 16.81 -5.52 -12.81
C SER A 213 16.08 -4.49 -13.66
N THR A 214 16.22 -4.56 -14.96
CA THR A 214 15.67 -3.57 -15.91
C THR A 214 14.76 -4.23 -16.95
N SER A 215 14.11 -5.36 -16.62
CA SER A 215 13.19 -5.98 -17.56
C SER A 215 11.95 -5.10 -17.75
N SER A 216 11.60 -4.81 -18.99
CA SER A 216 10.39 -4.05 -19.34
C SER A 216 9.15 -4.94 -19.27
N THR A 217 8.79 -5.39 -18.06
CA THR A 217 7.67 -6.30 -17.80
C THR A 217 6.84 -5.81 -16.66
N HIS A 218 5.61 -6.31 -16.59
CA HIS A 218 4.71 -6.09 -15.45
C HIS A 218 4.77 -7.28 -14.50
N HIS A 219 5.02 -7.02 -13.22
CA HIS A 219 5.05 -8.03 -12.17
C HIS A 219 4.09 -7.67 -11.05
N ILE A 220 3.43 -8.67 -10.49
CA ILE A 220 2.52 -8.52 -9.35
C ILE A 220 3.04 -9.38 -8.21
N TYR A 221 3.02 -8.83 -6.99
CA TYR A 221 3.38 -9.54 -5.77
C TYR A 221 2.38 -9.26 -4.66
N CYS A 222 2.06 -10.28 -3.87
CA CYS A 222 1.28 -10.14 -2.65
C CYS A 222 2.20 -9.84 -1.47
N LEU A 223 1.80 -8.87 -0.64
CA LEU A 223 2.55 -8.43 0.53
C LEU A 223 1.67 -8.47 1.78
N THR A 224 2.08 -9.31 2.71
CA THR A 224 1.48 -9.50 4.03
C THR A 224 2.57 -9.88 5.03
N ASP A 225 2.28 -9.91 6.33
CA ASP A 225 3.14 -10.58 7.31
C ASP A 225 3.19 -12.11 7.07
N ASN A 226 3.93 -12.84 7.91
CA ASN A 226 4.12 -14.28 7.73
C ASN A 226 2.99 -15.12 8.34
N ARG A 227 2.06 -14.51 9.10
CA ARG A 227 1.05 -15.23 9.85
C ARG A 227 -0.33 -14.59 9.73
N PRO A 228 -1.18 -15.06 8.81
CA PRO A 228 -2.60 -14.70 8.84
C PRO A 228 -3.21 -15.01 10.22
N ILE A 229 -4.08 -14.14 10.68
CA ILE A 229 -4.69 -14.23 12.01
C ILE A 229 -6.23 -14.17 11.85
N THR A 230 -6.99 -14.79 12.76
CA THR A 230 -8.45 -14.55 12.75
C THR A 230 -8.78 -13.17 13.34
N ARG A 231 -9.93 -12.61 12.97
CA ARG A 231 -10.38 -11.33 13.55
C ARG A 231 -10.51 -11.42 15.06
N GLY A 232 -11.05 -12.52 15.57
CA GLY A 232 -11.15 -12.77 17.01
C GLY A 232 -9.79 -12.78 17.71
N GLU A 233 -8.82 -13.50 17.15
CA GLU A 233 -7.45 -13.51 17.69
C GLU A 233 -6.80 -12.12 17.65
N TYR A 234 -6.98 -11.37 16.54
CA TYR A 234 -6.48 -10.01 16.42
C TYR A 234 -7.03 -9.09 17.52
N TYR A 235 -8.36 -9.06 17.72
CA TYR A 235 -8.97 -8.16 18.69
C TYR A 235 -8.67 -8.56 20.13
N ARG A 236 -8.61 -9.86 20.45
CA ARG A 236 -8.16 -10.35 21.78
C ARG A 236 -6.70 -9.99 22.04
N THR A 237 -5.84 -10.14 21.04
CA THR A 237 -4.42 -9.74 21.16
C THR A 237 -4.29 -8.25 21.36
N SER A 238 -5.02 -7.43 20.59
CA SER A 238 -5.03 -5.97 20.74
C SER A 238 -5.54 -5.55 22.12
N ALA A 239 -6.61 -6.17 22.64
CA ALA A 239 -7.15 -5.87 23.97
C ALA A 239 -6.12 -6.17 25.07
N ARG A 240 -5.39 -7.29 24.99
CA ARG A 240 -4.31 -7.62 25.94
C ARG A 240 -3.22 -6.55 25.96
N PHE A 241 -2.77 -6.09 24.80
CA PHE A 241 -1.75 -5.04 24.69
C PHE A 241 -2.25 -3.67 25.18
N LEU A 242 -3.54 -3.40 25.08
CA LEU A 242 -4.17 -2.16 25.55
C LEU A 242 -4.66 -2.23 27.00
N ASN A 243 -4.39 -3.34 27.72
CA ASN A 243 -4.93 -3.60 29.07
C ASN A 243 -6.46 -3.42 29.13
N ALA A 244 -7.16 -3.75 28.05
CA ALA A 244 -8.61 -3.69 27.93
C ALA A 244 -9.24 -5.07 28.19
N PRO A 245 -10.52 -5.13 28.60
CA PRO A 245 -11.26 -6.37 28.73
C PRO A 245 -11.38 -7.12 27.40
N GLU A 246 -11.73 -8.41 27.49
CA GLU A 246 -11.97 -9.23 26.30
C GLU A 246 -13.07 -8.61 25.42
N PRO A 247 -12.83 -8.51 24.11
CA PRO A 247 -13.81 -7.91 23.18
C PRO A 247 -15.08 -8.75 23.06
N VAL A 248 -16.21 -8.07 22.98
CA VAL A 248 -17.51 -8.67 22.66
C VAL A 248 -17.74 -8.57 21.16
N PHE A 249 -18.01 -9.70 20.50
CA PHE A 249 -18.30 -9.76 19.07
C PHE A 249 -19.79 -9.75 18.81
N THR A 250 -20.22 -9.00 17.81
CA THR A 250 -21.61 -8.96 17.37
C THR A 250 -21.71 -9.33 15.88
N LYS A 251 -22.92 -9.57 15.41
CA LYS A 251 -23.16 -9.87 13.99
C LYS A 251 -22.58 -8.75 13.13
N PRO A 252 -21.81 -9.08 12.06
CA PRO A 252 -21.28 -8.07 11.14
C PRO A 252 -22.45 -7.36 10.42
N ASP A 253 -22.26 -6.08 10.13
CA ASP A 253 -23.17 -5.35 9.26
C ASP A 253 -23.16 -5.97 7.86
N GLN A 254 -24.32 -5.99 7.18
CA GLN A 254 -24.47 -6.61 5.86
C GLN A 254 -23.50 -6.07 4.78
N HIS A 255 -22.89 -4.90 5.04
CA HIS A 255 -21.94 -4.24 4.14
C HIS A 255 -20.46 -4.49 4.48
N ASP A 256 -20.14 -5.19 5.56
CA ASP A 256 -18.77 -5.40 6.05
C ASP A 256 -18.11 -6.66 5.45
N PHE A 257 -18.49 -7.01 4.21
CA PHE A 257 -17.99 -8.23 3.54
C PHE A 257 -16.61 -8.00 2.93
N THR A 258 -15.57 -8.21 3.71
CA THR A 258 -14.15 -8.03 3.28
C THR A 258 -13.50 -9.31 2.74
N GLY A 259 -14.29 -10.36 2.47
CA GLY A 259 -13.79 -11.68 2.13
C GLY A 259 -13.24 -12.45 3.35
N ASN A 260 -12.99 -13.73 3.17
CA ASN A 260 -12.41 -14.62 4.18
C ASN A 260 -11.33 -15.47 3.51
N LYS A 261 -10.07 -15.05 3.59
CA LYS A 261 -8.94 -15.67 2.89
C LYS A 261 -7.64 -15.49 3.67
N LYS A 262 -6.67 -16.34 3.37
CA LYS A 262 -5.27 -16.21 3.84
C LYS A 262 -4.39 -15.85 2.65
N VAL A 263 -3.56 -14.82 2.78
CA VAL A 263 -2.67 -14.34 1.72
C VAL A 263 -1.26 -14.86 1.94
N ARG A 264 -0.58 -15.29 0.86
CA ARG A 264 0.85 -15.68 0.87
C ARG A 264 1.70 -14.55 0.33
N ASN A 265 2.89 -14.37 0.94
CA ASN A 265 3.94 -13.44 0.49
C ASN A 265 5.17 -14.20 -0.04
N THR A 266 5.05 -15.49 -0.30
CA THR A 266 6.17 -16.39 -0.61
C THR A 266 6.94 -15.96 -1.84
N GLN A 267 6.25 -15.55 -2.90
CA GLN A 267 6.91 -15.17 -4.15
C GLN A 267 7.77 -13.92 -3.98
N PHE A 268 7.25 -12.88 -3.31
CA PHE A 268 8.01 -11.67 -3.02
C PHE A 268 9.26 -11.96 -2.18
N LYS A 269 9.13 -12.77 -1.14
CA LYS A 269 10.24 -13.20 -0.28
C LYS A 269 11.34 -13.90 -1.06
N LEU A 270 10.98 -14.82 -1.95
CA LEU A 270 11.94 -15.58 -2.75
C LEU A 270 12.66 -14.71 -3.79
N ILE A 271 11.93 -13.85 -4.51
CA ILE A 271 12.49 -13.02 -5.58
C ILE A 271 13.40 -11.92 -5.03
N TYR A 272 13.02 -11.30 -3.92
CA TYR A 272 13.73 -10.15 -3.39
C TYR A 272 14.58 -10.47 -2.15
N ASN A 273 14.60 -11.72 -1.70
CA ASN A 273 15.24 -12.12 -0.43
C ASN A 273 14.84 -11.18 0.73
N TRP A 274 13.53 -10.90 0.81
CA TRP A 274 12.95 -9.98 1.77
C TRP A 274 12.22 -10.74 2.87
N GLU A 275 12.35 -10.26 4.11
CA GLU A 275 11.56 -10.74 5.26
C GLU A 275 10.97 -9.55 6.01
N PRO A 276 9.74 -9.65 6.52
CA PRO A 276 9.16 -8.62 7.36
C PRO A 276 9.87 -8.59 8.72
N ALA A 277 10.22 -7.39 9.19
CA ALA A 277 10.76 -7.20 10.55
C ALA A 277 9.70 -7.46 11.63
N HIS A 278 8.42 -7.35 11.27
CA HIS A 278 7.27 -7.69 12.11
C HIS A 278 6.55 -8.90 11.48
N PRO A 279 7.04 -10.12 11.73
CA PRO A 279 6.56 -11.33 11.03
C PRO A 279 5.14 -11.75 11.42
N ASP A 280 4.58 -11.17 12.47
CA ASP A 280 3.21 -11.40 12.95
C ASP A 280 2.67 -10.16 13.68
N ILE A 281 1.36 -10.18 13.94
CA ILE A 281 0.68 -9.08 14.62
C ILE A 281 1.19 -8.86 16.06
N THR A 282 1.63 -9.91 16.74
CA THR A 282 2.11 -9.81 18.14
C THR A 282 3.39 -8.99 18.20
N SER A 283 4.35 -9.28 17.32
CA SER A 283 5.60 -8.52 17.20
C SER A 283 5.34 -7.08 16.76
N GLY A 284 4.42 -6.88 15.82
CA GLY A 284 4.03 -5.56 15.33
C GLY A 284 3.34 -4.70 16.39
N LEU A 285 2.35 -5.24 17.13
CA LEU A 285 1.68 -4.48 18.19
C LEU A 285 2.62 -4.16 19.35
N LYS A 286 3.53 -5.08 19.68
CA LYS A 286 4.55 -4.84 20.72
C LYS A 286 5.43 -3.62 20.37
N SER A 287 5.76 -3.43 19.11
CA SER A 287 6.56 -2.27 18.68
C SER A 287 5.83 -0.94 18.86
N LEU A 288 4.48 -0.93 18.85
CA LEU A 288 3.67 0.28 19.00
C LEU A 288 3.60 0.77 20.46
N ILE A 289 3.76 -0.11 21.44
CA ILE A 289 3.70 0.25 22.85
C ILE A 289 5.04 0.83 23.32
N ASN A 290 6.14 0.41 22.72
CA ASN A 290 7.48 0.88 23.10
C ASN A 290 7.85 2.24 22.49
N THR A 291 6.96 2.85 21.71
CA THR A 291 7.17 4.15 21.03
C THR A 291 6.36 5.30 21.63
N ASP A 292 5.51 5.04 22.61
CA ASP A 292 4.84 6.04 23.47
C ASP A 292 5.62 6.19 24.78
#